data_1e41716076fed87173f1577b732b5bd3
#
_entry.id   1e41716076fed87173f1577b732b5bd3
#
_cell.length_a   1.000
_cell.length_b   1.000
_cell.length_c   1.000
_cell.angle_alpha   90.00
_cell.angle_beta   90.00
_cell.angle_gamma   90.00
#
_symmetry.space_group_name_H-M   'P 1'
#
loop_
_entity.id
_entity.type
_entity.pdbx_description
1 polymer ?
#
loop_
_entity_poly.entity_id
_entity_poly.type
_entity_poly.pdbx_seq_one_letter_code
_entity_poly.pdbx_strand_id
1 'polypeptide(L)'
;MSRSITALFTALLLSCATSGTLPAPPLAPPPAFSAPDGWWKDAVFYEVFVRSFKDSSGDGVGDLRGLIQQLDYLNDGDPTTTSDLGVDALWLMPVFASPSYHGYDATDYESIQPDYGTAADFDALIVEAHRRGIKVIVDLVLNHTSSQHPWFRGAASSATSPRRDWYVWSPTDLGWGQPWNPGQDTWYPAASGYYYGVFWSGMPDLNWKNPAVAAELDRVAALWLDRGVDGFRLDAVRYLTEDGDGQQADRPGTHAALKRFAAGVRDRKPRATLVGEAWADTSIISDYFGDTTAVPGGDELPLLFDFPLADAMVQGVTAGSAEGIDATLREILRTYPAGVTDAPFLTNHDQKRLASQVGPEPGKLQLAAALLLTMPGAPFIYYGEEIGLENGPGGNDEWKRTPMPWNGMAGGGFTTGQPWYDFAPGQATTNVSAQARDPASLLSRYRQLIRVRQGSAALRRGALGPLTSGSPALLAFTRVEGGETVLVVHNLSGGAATTAALQVPGASATRLFDGGGALTGGSGSWTATLPARASGIWRLQ
;
A
#
# COMPACT_ATOMS: atom_id res chain seq x y z
N MET A 1 -37.06 90.28 20.55
CA MET A 1 -37.85 89.09 20.28
C MET A 1 -36.91 88.02 19.68
N SER A 2 -36.38 87.17 20.52
CA SER A 2 -35.43 86.18 20.16
C SER A 2 -36.09 84.79 20.18
N ARG A 3 -36.00 84.06 19.09
CA ARG A 3 -36.47 82.65 19.08
C ARG A 3 -35.23 81.76 18.96
N SER A 4 -34.93 81.01 19.99
CA SER A 4 -33.94 79.96 20.03
C SER A 4 -34.44 78.73 19.29
N ILE A 5 -33.63 78.21 18.40
CA ILE A 5 -33.82 76.91 17.71
C ILE A 5 -32.87 75.92 18.36
N THR A 6 -33.45 74.92 19.05
CA THR A 6 -32.68 73.81 19.59
C THR A 6 -32.57 72.74 18.54
N ALA A 7 -31.32 72.41 18.14
CA ALA A 7 -31.03 71.30 17.23
C ALA A 7 -30.83 69.99 18.02
N LEU A 8 -31.63 69.00 17.70
CA LEU A 8 -31.53 67.65 18.23
C LEU A 8 -30.51 66.86 17.39
N PHE A 9 -29.39 66.46 18.00
CA PHE A 9 -28.44 65.52 17.39
C PHE A 9 -28.87 64.10 17.72
N THR A 10 -29.34 63.35 16.74
CA THR A 10 -29.61 61.90 16.87
C THR A 10 -28.32 61.17 16.51
N ALA A 11 -27.67 60.57 17.47
CA ALA A 11 -26.52 59.68 17.26
C ALA A 11 -27.01 58.33 16.76
N LEU A 12 -26.64 57.98 15.50
CA LEU A 12 -26.82 56.65 14.96
C LEU A 12 -25.67 55.78 15.48
N LEU A 13 -25.97 54.84 16.41
CA LEU A 13 -25.06 53.76 16.78
C LEU A 13 -25.08 52.68 15.67
N LEU A 14 -24.04 52.64 14.84
CA LEU A 14 -23.79 51.49 13.97
C LEU A 14 -23.32 50.31 14.85
N SER A 15 -24.20 49.35 15.07
CA SER A 15 -23.85 48.03 15.63
C SER A 15 -23.14 47.22 14.54
N CYS A 16 -21.82 47.06 14.64
CA CYS A 16 -21.07 46.04 13.88
C CYS A 16 -21.46 44.66 14.43
N ALA A 17 -22.42 44.00 13.77
CA ALA A 17 -22.66 42.60 13.99
C ALA A 17 -21.48 41.82 13.40
N THR A 18 -20.59 41.32 14.25
CA THR A 18 -19.64 40.28 13.89
C THR A 18 -20.44 39.03 13.55
N SER A 19 -20.46 38.67 12.26
CA SER A 19 -21.00 37.40 11.81
C SER A 19 -20.04 36.29 12.29
N GLY A 20 -20.30 35.84 13.52
CA GLY A 20 -19.71 34.60 14.03
C GLY A 20 -20.24 33.44 13.16
N THR A 21 -19.40 32.88 12.33
CA THR A 21 -19.67 31.59 11.70
C THR A 21 -19.84 30.57 12.82
N LEU A 22 -21.04 30.04 12.97
CA LEU A 22 -21.30 28.92 13.87
C LEU A 22 -20.34 27.77 13.44
N PRO A 23 -19.70 27.09 14.41
CA PRO A 23 -18.91 25.91 14.07
C PRO A 23 -19.82 24.91 13.35
N ALA A 24 -19.32 24.33 12.26
CA ALA A 24 -20.03 23.27 11.55
C ALA A 24 -20.45 22.18 12.55
N PRO A 25 -21.68 21.64 12.45
CA PRO A 25 -22.08 20.55 13.30
C PRO A 25 -21.09 19.38 13.15
N PRO A 26 -20.77 18.66 14.24
CA PRO A 26 -19.91 17.48 14.14
C PRO A 26 -20.50 16.53 13.10
N LEU A 27 -19.63 16.07 12.19
CA LEU A 27 -20.02 15.06 11.19
C LEU A 27 -20.66 13.88 11.91
N ALA A 28 -21.79 13.41 11.38
CA ALA A 28 -22.40 12.19 11.89
C ALA A 28 -21.36 11.06 11.83
N PRO A 29 -21.29 10.20 12.85
CA PRO A 29 -20.38 9.05 12.80
C PRO A 29 -20.66 8.28 11.50
N PRO A 30 -19.61 7.80 10.81
CA PRO A 30 -19.78 7.06 9.57
C PRO A 30 -20.76 5.91 9.80
N PRO A 31 -21.63 5.59 8.82
CA PRO A 31 -22.52 4.45 8.95
C PRO A 31 -21.67 3.22 9.29
N ALA A 32 -22.14 2.43 10.26
CA ALA A 32 -21.44 1.22 10.70
C ALA A 32 -21.29 0.27 9.49
N PHE A 33 -20.16 0.37 8.81
CA PHE A 33 -19.86 -0.44 7.65
C PHE A 33 -19.57 -1.86 8.13
N SER A 34 -20.50 -2.79 7.92
CA SER A 34 -20.31 -4.19 8.30
C SER A 34 -19.55 -4.91 7.20
N ALA A 35 -18.23 -4.73 7.16
CA ALA A 35 -17.40 -5.56 6.31
C ALA A 35 -17.44 -7.02 6.81
N PRO A 36 -17.45 -8.01 5.90
CA PRO A 36 -17.28 -9.42 6.27
C PRO A 36 -15.97 -9.63 7.04
N ASP A 37 -15.91 -10.62 7.91
CA ASP A 37 -14.66 -11.01 8.56
C ASP A 37 -13.64 -11.41 7.49
N GLY A 38 -12.41 -10.86 7.58
CA GLY A 38 -11.37 -11.09 6.58
C GLY A 38 -11.62 -10.42 5.22
N TRP A 39 -12.24 -9.24 5.20
CA TRP A 39 -12.52 -8.45 3.98
C TRP A 39 -11.29 -8.25 3.10
N TRP A 40 -10.10 -8.12 3.71
CA TRP A 40 -8.83 -7.92 3.01
C TRP A 40 -8.45 -9.07 2.09
N LYS A 41 -8.96 -10.28 2.32
CA LYS A 41 -8.69 -11.46 1.48
C LYS A 41 -9.26 -11.31 0.07
N ASP A 42 -10.33 -10.53 -0.09
CA ASP A 42 -10.98 -10.26 -1.38
C ASP A 42 -10.49 -8.97 -2.03
N ALA A 43 -9.85 -8.10 -1.26
CA ALA A 43 -9.55 -6.73 -1.65
C ALA A 43 -8.41 -6.64 -2.68
N VAL A 44 -8.55 -5.68 -3.58
CA VAL A 44 -7.46 -5.10 -4.36
C VAL A 44 -7.09 -3.78 -3.71
N PHE A 45 -5.86 -3.69 -3.22
CA PHE A 45 -5.35 -2.48 -2.56
C PHE A 45 -4.67 -1.55 -3.57
N TYR A 46 -4.75 -0.25 -3.28
CA TYR A 46 -4.08 0.78 -4.06
C TYR A 46 -3.27 1.67 -3.12
N GLU A 47 -1.95 1.69 -3.30
CA GLU A 47 -1.03 2.50 -2.53
C GLU A 47 -1.03 3.93 -3.03
N VAL A 48 -1.24 4.89 -2.14
CA VAL A 48 -1.32 6.32 -2.42
C VAL A 48 -0.24 7.09 -1.65
N PHE A 49 0.59 7.83 -2.36
CA PHE A 49 1.36 8.91 -1.77
C PHE A 49 0.56 10.21 -1.89
N VAL A 50 -0.04 10.67 -0.79
CA VAL A 50 -0.96 11.82 -0.76
C VAL A 50 -0.31 13.06 -1.37
N ARG A 51 0.96 13.35 -1.03
CA ARG A 51 1.76 14.48 -1.55
C ARG A 51 1.80 14.54 -3.08
N SER A 52 1.74 13.39 -3.74
CA SER A 52 1.88 13.26 -5.19
C SER A 52 0.58 12.90 -5.92
N PHE A 53 -0.53 12.71 -5.21
CA PHE A 53 -1.73 12.18 -5.86
C PHE A 53 -2.59 13.27 -6.50
N LYS A 54 -3.01 14.29 -5.72
CA LYS A 54 -3.80 15.42 -6.21
C LYS A 54 -3.73 16.58 -5.23
N ASP A 55 -3.39 17.76 -5.74
CA ASP A 55 -3.43 19.03 -5.03
C ASP A 55 -4.78 19.72 -5.28
N SER A 56 -5.50 20.05 -4.22
CA SER A 56 -6.76 20.79 -4.26
C SER A 56 -6.60 22.28 -3.98
N SER A 57 -5.51 22.68 -3.34
CA SER A 57 -5.25 24.04 -2.86
C SER A 57 -4.54 24.90 -3.90
N GLY A 58 -3.75 24.30 -4.79
CA GLY A 58 -2.93 24.97 -5.79
C GLY A 58 -1.55 25.37 -5.28
N ASP A 59 -1.12 24.86 -4.13
CA ASP A 59 0.21 25.12 -3.56
C ASP A 59 1.32 24.20 -4.10
N GLY A 60 0.93 23.20 -4.88
CA GLY A 60 1.82 22.24 -5.51
C GLY A 60 2.02 20.95 -4.75
N VAL A 61 1.43 20.81 -3.55
CA VAL A 61 1.49 19.61 -2.72
C VAL A 61 0.13 18.91 -2.73
N GLY A 62 0.11 17.62 -2.98
CA GLY A 62 -1.11 16.83 -2.89
C GLY A 62 -1.65 16.78 -1.47
N ASP A 63 -2.97 16.76 -1.35
CA ASP A 63 -3.67 16.86 -0.07
C ASP A 63 -4.87 15.90 0.03
N LEU A 64 -5.42 15.74 1.23
CA LEU A 64 -6.54 14.83 1.52
C LEU A 64 -7.82 15.21 0.75
N ARG A 65 -8.07 16.51 0.55
CA ARG A 65 -9.22 16.97 -0.25
C ARG A 65 -9.03 16.66 -1.73
N GLY A 66 -7.82 16.77 -2.23
CA GLY A 66 -7.45 16.34 -3.57
C GLY A 66 -7.66 14.84 -3.76
N LEU A 67 -7.26 14.03 -2.79
CA LEU A 67 -7.54 12.59 -2.82
C LEU A 67 -9.06 12.32 -2.84
N ILE A 68 -9.85 13.01 -2.01
CA ILE A 68 -11.33 12.91 -2.03
C ILE A 68 -11.90 13.21 -3.42
N GLN A 69 -11.38 14.22 -4.13
CA GLN A 69 -11.80 14.56 -5.48
C GLN A 69 -11.54 13.46 -6.51
N GLN A 70 -10.62 12.54 -6.22
CA GLN A 70 -10.24 11.45 -7.13
C GLN A 70 -10.77 10.07 -6.69
N LEU A 71 -11.59 9.98 -5.65
CA LEU A 71 -12.13 8.69 -5.19
C LEU A 71 -12.98 8.01 -6.27
N ASP A 72 -13.73 8.77 -7.08
CA ASP A 72 -14.53 8.19 -8.18
C ASP A 72 -13.67 7.58 -9.31
N TYR A 73 -12.40 8.00 -9.45
CA TYR A 73 -11.44 7.31 -10.33
C TYR A 73 -11.03 5.95 -9.77
N LEU A 74 -10.89 5.86 -8.45
CA LEU A 74 -10.45 4.64 -7.76
C LEU A 74 -11.60 3.64 -7.63
N ASN A 75 -12.76 4.10 -7.17
CA ASN A 75 -14.01 3.35 -7.11
C ASN A 75 -15.17 4.35 -6.88
N ASP A 76 -16.16 4.37 -7.75
CA ASP A 76 -17.31 5.30 -7.65
C ASP A 76 -18.45 4.76 -6.77
N GLY A 77 -18.32 3.52 -6.28
CA GLY A 77 -19.29 2.84 -5.44
C GLY A 77 -20.49 2.24 -6.20
N ASP A 78 -20.51 2.35 -7.52
CA ASP A 78 -21.54 1.75 -8.37
C ASP A 78 -20.99 0.53 -9.12
N PRO A 79 -21.37 -0.71 -8.74
CA PRO A 79 -20.84 -1.92 -9.36
C PRO A 79 -21.26 -2.09 -10.83
N THR A 80 -22.14 -1.24 -11.35
CA THR A 80 -22.61 -1.30 -12.74
C THR A 80 -21.77 -0.46 -13.70
N THR A 81 -20.95 0.46 -13.17
CA THR A 81 -20.01 1.26 -13.98
C THR A 81 -18.74 0.47 -14.30
N THR A 82 -17.97 0.97 -15.26
CA THR A 82 -16.67 0.40 -15.63
C THR A 82 -15.64 1.50 -15.88
N SER A 83 -15.93 2.71 -15.45
CA SER A 83 -15.09 3.91 -15.68
C SER A 83 -14.07 4.14 -14.58
N ASP A 84 -14.33 3.63 -13.40
CA ASP A 84 -13.41 3.60 -12.25
C ASP A 84 -12.39 2.46 -12.35
N LEU A 85 -11.39 2.47 -11.50
CA LEU A 85 -10.40 1.40 -11.40
C LEU A 85 -10.99 0.16 -10.74
N GLY A 86 -11.89 0.34 -9.76
CA GLY A 86 -12.58 -0.72 -9.04
C GLY A 86 -11.78 -1.29 -7.86
N VAL A 87 -10.88 -0.52 -7.26
CA VAL A 87 -10.12 -0.97 -6.07
C VAL A 87 -11.00 -1.00 -4.83
N ASP A 88 -10.70 -1.91 -3.90
CA ASP A 88 -11.49 -2.12 -2.69
C ASP A 88 -10.90 -1.44 -1.46
N ALA A 89 -9.61 -1.11 -1.49
CA ALA A 89 -8.91 -0.51 -0.35
C ALA A 89 -7.79 0.44 -0.77
N LEU A 90 -7.56 1.46 0.05
CA LEU A 90 -6.42 2.36 -0.06
C LEU A 90 -5.40 2.04 1.04
N TRP A 91 -4.13 2.03 0.69
CA TRP A 91 -3.01 2.18 1.61
C TRP A 91 -2.46 3.59 1.43
N LEU A 92 -2.59 4.41 2.46
CA LEU A 92 -2.00 5.74 2.51
C LEU A 92 -0.59 5.64 3.09
N MET A 93 0.44 6.01 2.32
CA MET A 93 1.77 6.27 2.86
C MET A 93 1.66 7.27 4.02
N PRO A 94 2.70 7.44 4.89
CA PRO A 94 2.54 8.17 6.14
C PRO A 94 1.83 9.52 5.99
N VAL A 95 0.79 9.73 6.80
CA VAL A 95 -0.02 10.96 6.80
C VAL A 95 0.18 11.78 8.08
N PHE A 96 1.00 11.32 9.01
CA PHE A 96 1.25 11.98 10.28
C PHE A 96 2.23 13.14 10.13
N ALA A 97 2.20 14.07 11.09
CA ALA A 97 3.10 15.20 11.08
C ALA A 97 4.58 14.76 11.06
N SER A 98 5.33 15.23 10.09
CA SER A 98 6.72 14.85 9.84
C SER A 98 7.49 16.02 9.24
N PRO A 99 8.81 16.14 9.50
CA PRO A 99 9.65 17.17 8.88
C PRO A 99 10.08 16.79 7.46
N SER A 100 9.98 15.51 7.08
CA SER A 100 10.39 15.04 5.76
C SER A 100 9.21 14.93 4.79
N TYR A 101 9.51 14.98 3.49
CA TYR A 101 8.50 14.82 2.45
C TYR A 101 7.88 13.41 2.44
N HIS A 102 8.61 12.38 2.88
CA HIS A 102 8.17 10.99 2.87
C HIS A 102 7.32 10.59 4.06
N GLY A 103 7.44 11.30 5.20
CA GLY A 103 6.58 11.08 6.37
C GLY A 103 6.99 9.95 7.31
N TYR A 104 8.02 9.15 7.01
CA TYR A 104 8.41 8.02 7.85
C TYR A 104 9.09 8.42 9.17
N ASP A 105 9.56 9.64 9.32
CA ASP A 105 10.12 10.21 10.55
C ASP A 105 9.11 11.11 11.28
N ALA A 106 8.05 10.48 11.84
CA ALA A 106 6.97 11.19 12.51
C ALA A 106 7.45 12.04 13.68
N THR A 107 6.92 13.27 13.79
CA THR A 107 7.09 14.15 14.96
C THR A 107 5.86 14.17 15.86
N ASP A 108 4.72 13.73 15.35
CA ASP A 108 3.47 13.58 16.10
C ASP A 108 2.56 12.57 15.40
N TYR A 109 2.27 11.47 16.06
CA TYR A 109 1.39 10.41 15.54
C TYR A 109 -0.11 10.73 15.64
N GLU A 110 -0.50 11.81 16.30
CA GLU A 110 -1.89 12.16 16.52
C GLU A 110 -2.39 13.28 15.59
N SER A 111 -1.45 13.97 14.92
CA SER A 111 -1.74 15.06 14.01
C SER A 111 -1.51 14.65 12.56
N ILE A 112 -2.36 15.13 11.67
CA ILE A 112 -2.16 15.03 10.23
C ILE A 112 -1.04 15.98 9.81
N GLN A 113 -0.24 15.57 8.83
CA GLN A 113 0.77 16.43 8.18
C GLN A 113 0.11 17.73 7.70
N PRO A 114 0.58 18.90 8.14
CA PRO A 114 -0.05 20.19 7.80
C PRO A 114 -0.23 20.43 6.30
N ASP A 115 0.71 19.95 5.48
CA ASP A 115 0.63 20.04 4.02
C ASP A 115 -0.56 19.23 3.44
N TYR A 116 -1.05 18.22 4.17
CA TYR A 116 -2.13 17.34 3.71
C TYR A 116 -3.51 17.80 4.17
N GLY A 117 -3.57 18.75 5.09
CA GLY A 117 -4.82 19.27 5.64
C GLY A 117 -4.99 19.05 7.13
N THR A 118 -6.22 18.87 7.56
CA THR A 118 -6.61 18.79 8.97
C THR A 118 -7.15 17.39 9.34
N ALA A 119 -7.31 17.15 10.63
CA ALA A 119 -8.02 15.97 11.11
C ALA A 119 -9.46 15.87 10.57
N ALA A 120 -10.13 17.00 10.34
CA ALA A 120 -11.47 17.02 9.74
C ALA A 120 -11.44 16.63 8.25
N ASP A 121 -10.38 16.96 7.51
CA ASP A 121 -10.21 16.53 6.14
C ASP A 121 -9.95 15.00 6.07
N PHE A 122 -9.23 14.47 7.04
CA PHE A 122 -9.03 13.02 7.17
C PHE A 122 -10.35 12.31 7.51
N ASP A 123 -11.14 12.83 8.46
CA ASP A 123 -12.44 12.26 8.79
C ASP A 123 -13.38 12.28 7.56
N ALA A 124 -13.34 13.36 6.76
CA ALA A 124 -14.09 13.45 5.52
C ALA A 124 -13.62 12.40 4.48
N LEU A 125 -12.31 12.16 4.37
CA LEU A 125 -11.78 11.11 3.50
C LEU A 125 -12.31 9.72 3.90
N ILE A 126 -12.27 9.39 5.19
CA ILE A 126 -12.80 8.11 5.70
C ILE A 126 -14.29 7.94 5.35
N VAL A 127 -15.10 8.97 5.59
CA VAL A 127 -16.54 8.96 5.26
C VAL A 127 -16.77 8.76 3.76
N GLU A 128 -16.07 9.51 2.92
CA GLU A 128 -16.25 9.45 1.46
C GLU A 128 -15.71 8.15 0.83
N ALA A 129 -14.62 7.61 1.38
CA ALA A 129 -14.10 6.31 0.98
C ALA A 129 -15.09 5.18 1.35
N HIS A 130 -15.55 5.16 2.61
CA HIS A 130 -16.49 4.15 3.08
C HIS A 130 -17.84 4.22 2.35
N ARG A 131 -18.31 5.42 1.98
CA ARG A 131 -19.53 5.59 1.17
C ARG A 131 -19.44 4.89 -0.19
N ARG A 132 -18.23 4.77 -0.73
CA ARG A 132 -17.93 4.06 -1.99
C ARG A 132 -17.55 2.59 -1.81
N GLY A 133 -17.58 2.08 -0.57
CA GLY A 133 -17.13 0.72 -0.26
C GLY A 133 -15.61 0.57 -0.15
N ILE A 134 -14.85 1.66 -0.26
CA ILE A 134 -13.39 1.65 -0.17
C ILE A 134 -12.96 1.62 1.30
N LYS A 135 -12.10 0.66 1.68
CA LYS A 135 -11.42 0.58 2.96
C LYS A 135 -10.17 1.45 2.97
N VAL A 136 -9.77 1.93 4.14
CA VAL A 136 -8.57 2.77 4.28
C VAL A 136 -7.66 2.20 5.36
N ILE A 137 -6.44 1.84 4.98
CA ILE A 137 -5.36 1.57 5.91
C ILE A 137 -4.32 2.69 5.82
N VAL A 138 -3.68 3.00 6.95
CA VAL A 138 -2.64 4.01 7.01
C VAL A 138 -1.31 3.39 7.39
N ASP A 139 -0.23 4.00 6.94
CA ASP A 139 1.12 3.60 7.32
C ASP A 139 1.37 3.97 8.79
N LEU A 140 1.81 3.02 9.60
CA LEU A 140 2.14 3.23 11.00
C LEU A 140 3.56 2.75 11.27
N VAL A 141 4.46 3.71 11.52
CA VAL A 141 5.86 3.45 11.82
C VAL A 141 6.00 3.08 13.29
N LEU A 142 6.23 1.79 13.57
CA LEU A 142 6.38 1.28 14.93
C LEU A 142 7.84 1.26 15.40
N ASN A 143 8.82 1.24 14.46
CA ASN A 143 10.22 1.03 14.78
C ASN A 143 10.89 2.27 15.38
N HIS A 144 10.60 3.45 14.85
CA HIS A 144 11.35 4.68 15.18
C HIS A 144 10.44 5.91 15.14
N THR A 145 10.97 7.03 15.60
CA THR A 145 10.37 8.36 15.40
C THR A 145 11.38 9.29 14.74
N SER A 146 10.93 10.50 14.37
CA SER A 146 11.89 11.57 14.06
C SER A 146 12.76 11.90 15.26
N SER A 147 14.03 12.24 15.02
CA SER A 147 14.89 12.87 16.04
C SER A 147 14.33 14.23 16.53
N GLN A 148 13.35 14.79 15.81
CA GLN A 148 12.62 16.00 16.22
C GLN A 148 11.37 15.71 17.04
N HIS A 149 10.98 14.43 17.21
CA HIS A 149 9.82 14.05 18.01
C HIS A 149 9.97 14.52 19.46
N PRO A 150 8.93 15.07 20.10
CA PRO A 150 9.00 15.49 21.51
C PRO A 150 9.45 14.38 22.47
N TRP A 151 9.13 13.12 22.18
CA TRP A 151 9.59 11.98 22.96
C TRP A 151 11.12 11.85 22.92
N PHE A 152 11.71 11.89 21.71
CA PHE A 152 13.16 11.78 21.55
C PHE A 152 13.89 13.00 22.13
N ARG A 153 13.41 14.21 21.84
CA ARG A 153 13.98 15.44 22.42
C ARG A 153 13.97 15.40 23.95
N GLY A 154 12.87 14.90 24.54
CA GLY A 154 12.77 14.68 25.98
C GLY A 154 13.78 13.63 26.47
N ALA A 155 13.89 12.49 25.78
CA ALA A 155 14.82 11.41 26.10
C ALA A 155 16.30 11.86 26.01
N ALA A 156 16.64 12.64 24.97
CA ALA A 156 17.99 13.14 24.73
C ALA A 156 18.41 14.29 25.65
N SER A 157 17.47 14.97 26.33
CA SER A 157 17.74 16.15 27.16
C SER A 157 18.59 15.84 28.39
N SER A 158 18.50 14.63 28.95
CA SER A 158 19.22 14.18 30.11
C SER A 158 19.25 12.66 30.22
N ALA A 159 20.32 12.10 30.77
CA ALA A 159 20.40 10.67 31.11
C ALA A 159 19.38 10.25 32.19
N THR A 160 18.82 11.20 32.94
CA THR A 160 17.79 10.97 33.97
C THR A 160 16.39 11.36 33.50
N SER A 161 16.19 11.63 32.20
CA SER A 161 14.88 11.95 31.65
C SER A 161 13.89 10.80 31.88
N PRO A 162 12.62 11.08 32.24
CA PRO A 162 11.58 10.06 32.37
C PRO A 162 11.32 9.29 31.08
N ARG A 163 11.72 9.85 29.93
CA ARG A 163 11.60 9.21 28.61
C ARG A 163 12.90 8.61 28.11
N ARG A 164 13.97 8.61 28.93
CA ARG A 164 15.26 8.08 28.50
C ARG A 164 15.12 6.69 27.91
N ASP A 165 14.45 5.79 28.62
CA ASP A 165 14.28 4.39 28.24
C ASP A 165 13.21 4.15 27.16
N TRP A 166 12.65 5.22 26.58
CA TRP A 166 11.77 5.11 25.42
C TRP A 166 12.54 4.81 24.12
N TYR A 167 13.85 5.08 24.15
CA TYR A 167 14.77 4.84 23.05
C TYR A 167 15.94 3.98 23.53
N VAL A 168 16.70 3.44 22.58
CA VAL A 168 17.84 2.56 22.88
C VAL A 168 19.11 3.39 23.02
N TRP A 169 19.82 3.25 24.14
CA TRP A 169 20.98 4.06 24.48
C TRP A 169 22.19 3.24 24.89
N SER A 170 23.40 3.77 24.60
CA SER A 170 24.68 3.29 25.08
C SER A 170 25.54 4.44 25.62
N PRO A 171 26.39 4.23 26.63
CA PRO A 171 27.35 5.24 27.05
C PRO A 171 28.46 5.48 26.01
N THR A 172 28.73 4.52 25.13
CA THR A 172 29.76 4.56 24.09
C THR A 172 29.15 4.12 22.76
N ASP A 173 29.82 4.50 21.67
CA ASP A 173 29.58 3.90 20.37
C ASP A 173 29.90 2.39 20.44
N LEU A 174 28.94 1.56 20.03
CA LEU A 174 29.10 0.10 19.99
C LEU A 174 29.64 -0.41 18.66
N GLY A 175 29.72 0.47 17.65
CA GLY A 175 30.25 0.13 16.32
C GLY A 175 29.46 -0.88 15.53
N TRP A 176 28.13 -1.01 15.79
CA TRP A 176 27.28 -1.91 15.01
C TRP A 176 26.96 -1.31 13.64
N GLY A 177 27.00 -2.14 12.60
CA GLY A 177 26.51 -1.77 11.29
C GLY A 177 25.04 -2.12 11.09
N GLN A 178 24.43 -1.59 10.02
CA GLN A 178 23.08 -1.98 9.63
C GLN A 178 23.02 -3.46 9.23
N PRO A 179 21.94 -4.20 9.52
CA PRO A 179 21.79 -5.61 9.14
C PRO A 179 21.95 -5.89 7.63
N TRP A 180 21.55 -4.93 6.79
CA TRP A 180 21.63 -5.03 5.32
C TRP A 180 22.82 -4.27 4.71
N ASN A 181 23.47 -3.38 5.47
CA ASN A 181 24.66 -2.64 5.05
C ASN A 181 25.62 -2.46 6.26
N PRO A 182 26.46 -3.46 6.56
CA PRO A 182 27.35 -3.44 7.73
C PRO A 182 28.36 -2.28 7.77
N GLY A 183 28.54 -1.59 6.65
CA GLY A 183 29.42 -0.40 6.59
C GLY A 183 28.76 0.91 7.01
N GLN A 184 27.46 0.90 7.32
CA GLN A 184 26.71 2.06 7.76
C GLN A 184 26.47 2.00 9.27
N ASP A 185 26.87 3.04 9.98
CA ASP A 185 26.71 3.14 11.44
C ASP A 185 25.25 3.16 11.86
N THR A 186 24.98 2.59 13.06
CA THR A 186 23.67 2.59 13.70
C THR A 186 23.65 3.25 15.07
N TRP A 187 24.83 3.68 15.58
CA TRP A 187 24.97 4.40 16.85
C TRP A 187 25.39 5.84 16.62
N TYR A 188 24.61 6.78 17.11
CA TYR A 188 24.80 8.20 16.86
C TYR A 188 25.02 9.00 18.15
N PRO A 189 25.98 9.95 18.18
CA PRO A 189 26.30 10.71 19.37
C PRO A 189 25.18 11.66 19.78
N ALA A 190 24.97 11.79 21.08
CA ALA A 190 24.12 12.78 21.72
C ALA A 190 24.84 13.35 22.96
N ALA A 191 24.28 14.40 23.59
CA ALA A 191 24.90 15.06 24.73
C ALA A 191 25.16 14.12 25.93
N SER A 192 24.43 13.02 26.06
CA SER A 192 24.47 12.09 27.18
C SER A 192 24.75 10.63 26.77
N GLY A 193 25.58 10.40 25.76
CA GLY A 193 25.90 9.07 25.24
C GLY A 193 25.53 8.91 23.78
N TYR A 194 25.26 7.68 23.34
CA TYR A 194 24.87 7.34 21.98
C TYR A 194 23.46 6.74 21.99
N TYR A 195 22.67 7.06 20.96
CA TYR A 195 21.40 6.43 20.71
C TYR A 195 21.48 5.53 19.49
N TYR A 196 20.63 4.51 19.48
CA TYR A 196 20.50 3.60 18.36
C TYR A 196 19.48 4.12 17.35
N GLY A 197 19.76 3.96 16.07
CA GLY A 197 18.89 4.25 14.96
C GLY A 197 19.27 3.38 13.76
N VAL A 198 18.53 2.30 13.53
CA VAL A 198 18.93 1.30 12.53
C VAL A 198 18.99 1.89 11.12
N PHE A 199 18.15 2.88 10.80
CA PHE A 199 18.11 3.51 9.48
C PHE A 199 19.14 4.64 9.35
N TRP A 200 19.05 5.64 10.23
CA TRP A 200 20.00 6.77 10.25
C TRP A 200 19.77 7.68 11.48
N SER A 201 20.65 8.65 11.67
CA SER A 201 20.61 9.55 12.84
C SER A 201 19.31 10.36 13.01
N GLY A 202 18.56 10.57 11.95
CA GLY A 202 17.26 11.27 12.00
C GLY A 202 16.10 10.41 12.49
N MET A 203 16.29 9.10 12.60
CA MET A 203 15.27 8.11 12.95
C MET A 203 15.72 7.24 14.13
N PRO A 204 15.72 7.78 15.38
CA PRO A 204 16.04 7.01 16.58
C PRO A 204 15.01 5.90 16.83
N ASP A 205 15.50 4.69 17.10
CA ASP A 205 14.66 3.52 17.33
C ASP A 205 14.00 3.56 18.72
N LEU A 206 12.72 3.20 18.73
CA LEU A 206 11.92 3.06 19.94
C LEU A 206 12.29 1.77 20.69
N ASN A 207 12.40 1.86 21.99
CA ASN A 207 12.71 0.72 22.84
C ASN A 207 11.47 -0.14 23.14
N TRP A 208 11.19 -1.12 22.30
CA TRP A 208 10.07 -2.05 22.49
C TRP A 208 10.21 -2.98 23.72
N LYS A 209 11.39 -3.03 24.34
CA LYS A 209 11.59 -3.70 25.63
C LYS A 209 10.98 -2.90 26.79
N ASN A 210 10.63 -1.61 26.55
CA ASN A 210 9.95 -0.75 27.52
C ASN A 210 8.42 -0.85 27.34
N PRO A 211 7.66 -1.36 28.34
CA PRO A 211 6.22 -1.51 28.23
C PRO A 211 5.46 -0.18 28.05
N ALA A 212 6.04 0.96 28.45
CA ALA A 212 5.42 2.26 28.26
C ALA A 212 5.39 2.67 26.77
N VAL A 213 6.44 2.34 26.00
CA VAL A 213 6.48 2.54 24.55
C VAL A 213 5.38 1.73 23.88
N ALA A 214 5.33 0.45 24.25
CA ALA A 214 4.34 -0.46 23.72
C ALA A 214 2.90 0.01 23.99
N ALA A 215 2.60 0.45 25.23
CA ALA A 215 1.29 0.98 25.62
C ALA A 215 0.92 2.28 24.88
N GLU A 216 1.92 3.14 24.61
CA GLU A 216 1.67 4.38 23.89
C GLU A 216 1.37 4.14 22.42
N LEU A 217 2.06 3.19 21.75
CA LEU A 217 1.77 2.84 20.37
C LEU A 217 0.41 2.13 20.22
N ASP A 218 -0.01 1.33 21.22
CA ASP A 218 -1.38 0.81 21.28
C ASP A 218 -2.42 1.93 21.37
N ARG A 219 -2.15 2.96 22.18
CA ARG A 219 -3.01 4.12 22.30
C ARG A 219 -3.12 4.90 20.99
N VAL A 220 -2.00 5.08 20.29
CA VAL A 220 -1.96 5.70 18.96
C VAL A 220 -2.80 4.89 17.97
N ALA A 221 -2.59 3.57 17.91
CA ALA A 221 -3.37 2.70 17.03
C ALA A 221 -4.87 2.77 17.35
N ALA A 222 -5.25 2.72 18.63
CA ALA A 222 -6.64 2.82 19.06
C ALA A 222 -7.29 4.16 18.63
N LEU A 223 -6.57 5.27 18.73
CA LEU A 223 -7.06 6.59 18.28
C LEU A 223 -7.46 6.58 16.80
N TRP A 224 -6.62 6.01 15.94
CA TRP A 224 -6.89 5.98 14.49
C TRP A 224 -7.96 4.94 14.12
N LEU A 225 -8.01 3.79 14.80
CA LEU A 225 -9.09 2.81 14.64
C LEU A 225 -10.45 3.41 15.03
N ASP A 226 -10.50 4.19 16.12
CA ASP A 226 -11.71 4.90 16.56
C ASP A 226 -12.14 5.98 15.58
N ARG A 227 -11.17 6.60 14.88
CA ARG A 227 -11.40 7.58 13.83
C ARG A 227 -11.90 6.95 12.52
N GLY A 228 -11.94 5.62 12.44
CA GLY A 228 -12.54 4.89 11.32
C GLY A 228 -11.57 4.14 10.41
N VAL A 229 -10.25 4.28 10.62
CA VAL A 229 -9.22 3.54 9.86
C VAL A 229 -9.49 2.03 9.92
N ASP A 230 -9.37 1.34 8.79
CA ASP A 230 -9.69 -0.09 8.66
C ASP A 230 -8.48 -1.00 8.93
N GLY A 231 -7.33 -0.43 9.27
CA GLY A 231 -6.12 -1.15 9.59
C GLY A 231 -4.86 -0.35 9.34
N PHE A 232 -3.73 -1.03 9.40
CA PHE A 232 -2.41 -0.39 9.26
C PHE A 232 -1.50 -1.18 8.33
N ARG A 233 -0.68 -0.46 7.56
CA ARG A 233 0.58 -0.99 7.06
C ARG A 233 1.64 -0.70 8.12
N LEU A 234 2.36 -1.73 8.53
CA LEU A 234 3.41 -1.62 9.52
C LEU A 234 4.77 -1.59 8.82
N ASP A 235 5.44 -0.45 8.97
CA ASP A 235 6.77 -0.20 8.44
C ASP A 235 7.84 -1.01 9.17
N ALA A 236 8.81 -1.54 8.43
CA ALA A 236 10.06 -2.07 8.95
C ALA A 236 9.91 -3.07 10.13
N VAL A 237 8.92 -3.97 10.05
CA VAL A 237 8.53 -4.84 11.18
C VAL A 237 9.64 -5.74 11.70
N ARG A 238 10.71 -5.96 10.95
CA ARG A 238 11.84 -6.83 11.30
C ARG A 238 12.73 -6.30 12.42
N TYR A 239 12.69 -4.99 12.71
CA TYR A 239 13.72 -4.28 13.45
C TYR A 239 13.28 -3.76 14.82
N LEU A 240 12.10 -4.14 15.33
CA LEU A 240 11.52 -3.58 16.57
C LEU A 240 12.37 -3.85 17.83
N THR A 241 13.20 -4.90 17.83
CA THR A 241 14.13 -5.17 18.93
C THR A 241 15.48 -5.63 18.42
N GLU A 242 16.53 -5.30 19.14
CA GLU A 242 17.93 -5.68 18.90
C GLU A 242 18.49 -6.43 20.12
N ASP A 243 19.34 -7.43 19.90
CA ASP A 243 19.99 -8.21 20.96
C ASP A 243 21.53 -8.14 20.88
N GLY A 244 22.09 -7.36 19.94
CA GLY A 244 23.52 -7.19 19.75
C GLY A 244 23.90 -6.96 18.28
N ASP A 245 25.20 -6.84 18.03
CA ASP A 245 25.74 -6.72 16.68
C ASP A 245 25.38 -7.95 15.84
N GLY A 246 24.88 -7.74 14.61
CA GLY A 246 24.35 -8.80 13.75
C GLY A 246 23.07 -9.49 14.27
N GLN A 247 22.49 -8.99 15.36
CA GLN A 247 21.25 -9.48 15.96
C GLN A 247 20.21 -8.34 16.09
N GLN A 248 20.00 -7.60 15.03
CA GLN A 248 19.16 -6.41 14.96
C GLN A 248 17.87 -6.63 14.16
N ALA A 249 17.69 -7.81 13.57
CA ALA A 249 16.51 -8.17 12.79
C ALA A 249 15.98 -9.54 13.23
N ASP A 250 14.67 -9.74 13.05
CA ASP A 250 13.97 -11.03 13.22
C ASP A 250 14.18 -11.64 14.64
N ARG A 251 14.15 -10.77 15.66
CA ARG A 251 14.41 -11.21 17.03
C ARG A 251 13.14 -11.76 17.69
N PRO A 252 13.26 -12.70 18.64
CA PRO A 252 12.11 -13.18 19.43
C PRO A 252 11.32 -12.05 20.09
N GLY A 253 12.00 -10.97 20.52
CA GLY A 253 11.36 -9.78 21.08
C GLY A 253 10.50 -9.03 20.05
N THR A 254 10.93 -8.99 18.79
CA THR A 254 10.17 -8.40 17.68
C THR A 254 8.86 -9.15 17.45
N HIS A 255 8.91 -10.47 17.33
CA HIS A 255 7.72 -11.31 17.19
C HIS A 255 6.76 -11.17 18.39
N ALA A 256 7.30 -11.15 19.62
CA ALA A 256 6.48 -10.96 20.83
C ALA A 256 5.79 -9.57 20.84
N ALA A 257 6.50 -8.52 20.39
CA ALA A 257 5.93 -7.17 20.26
C ALA A 257 4.80 -7.13 19.22
N LEU A 258 5.00 -7.74 18.05
CA LEU A 258 3.99 -7.79 16.98
C LEU A 258 2.76 -8.60 17.40
N LYS A 259 2.92 -9.76 18.03
CA LYS A 259 1.79 -10.55 18.57
C LYS A 259 0.94 -9.74 19.54
N ARG A 260 1.60 -9.06 20.48
CA ARG A 260 0.93 -8.20 21.45
C ARG A 260 0.19 -7.05 20.78
N PHE A 261 0.86 -6.33 19.86
CA PHE A 261 0.27 -5.21 19.13
C PHE A 261 -0.93 -5.66 18.28
N ALA A 262 -0.78 -6.74 17.54
CA ALA A 262 -1.85 -7.32 16.73
C ALA A 262 -3.05 -7.77 17.57
N ALA A 263 -2.81 -8.34 18.76
CA ALA A 263 -3.88 -8.66 19.70
C ALA A 263 -4.65 -7.40 20.13
N GLY A 264 -3.94 -6.32 20.50
CA GLY A 264 -4.55 -5.03 20.86
C GLY A 264 -5.41 -4.44 19.73
N VAL A 265 -4.93 -4.51 18.49
CA VAL A 265 -5.69 -4.07 17.31
C VAL A 265 -6.96 -4.91 17.11
N ARG A 266 -6.85 -6.25 17.20
CA ARG A 266 -8.00 -7.17 17.08
C ARG A 266 -9.04 -6.95 18.18
N ASP A 267 -8.58 -6.74 19.41
CA ASP A 267 -9.46 -6.48 20.55
C ASP A 267 -10.23 -5.14 20.38
N ARG A 268 -9.55 -4.12 19.84
CA ARG A 268 -10.17 -2.82 19.60
C ARG A 268 -11.13 -2.81 18.42
N LYS A 269 -10.72 -3.38 17.29
CA LYS A 269 -11.50 -3.44 16.04
C LYS A 269 -11.28 -4.80 15.37
N PRO A 270 -12.09 -5.82 15.67
CA PRO A 270 -11.90 -7.20 15.16
C PRO A 270 -11.83 -7.33 13.64
N ARG A 271 -12.28 -6.33 12.91
CA ARG A 271 -12.24 -6.26 11.45
C ARG A 271 -11.12 -5.39 10.89
N ALA A 272 -10.24 -4.86 11.73
CA ALA A 272 -9.05 -4.18 11.25
C ALA A 272 -8.04 -5.20 10.72
N THR A 273 -7.33 -4.81 9.66
CA THR A 273 -6.23 -5.61 9.13
C THR A 273 -4.88 -4.99 9.43
N LEU A 274 -3.84 -5.83 9.42
CA LEU A 274 -2.45 -5.40 9.46
C LEU A 274 -1.75 -5.99 8.24
N VAL A 275 -0.94 -5.20 7.55
CA VAL A 275 -0.01 -5.69 6.54
C VAL A 275 1.39 -5.29 6.94
N GLY A 276 2.32 -6.24 6.99
CA GLY A 276 3.70 -6.00 7.43
C GLY A 276 4.68 -5.91 6.27
N GLU A 277 5.62 -4.99 6.41
CA GLU A 277 6.79 -4.93 5.56
C GLU A 277 7.93 -5.74 6.18
N ALA A 278 8.07 -6.99 5.71
CA ALA A 278 9.19 -7.86 6.02
C ALA A 278 10.01 -8.10 4.74
N TRP A 279 10.92 -7.21 4.41
CA TRP A 279 11.77 -7.34 3.22
C TRP A 279 12.84 -8.42 3.48
N ALA A 280 12.52 -9.65 3.10
CA ALA A 280 13.29 -10.85 3.39
C ALA A 280 12.94 -11.99 2.44
N ASP A 281 13.62 -13.13 2.62
CA ASP A 281 13.29 -14.38 1.94
C ASP A 281 11.96 -14.96 2.42
N THR A 282 11.32 -15.79 1.59
CA THR A 282 10.02 -16.42 1.84
C THR A 282 9.92 -17.11 3.21
N SER A 283 10.99 -17.75 3.67
CA SER A 283 11.01 -18.43 4.97
C SER A 283 10.92 -17.45 6.14
N ILE A 284 11.62 -16.31 6.07
CA ILE A 284 11.56 -15.27 7.11
C ILE A 284 10.19 -14.58 7.09
N ILE A 285 9.67 -14.23 5.90
CA ILE A 285 8.32 -13.67 5.77
C ILE A 285 7.29 -14.59 6.42
N SER A 286 7.42 -15.91 6.21
CA SER A 286 6.51 -16.91 6.78
C SER A 286 6.42 -16.86 8.30
N ASP A 287 7.51 -16.55 9.01
CA ASP A 287 7.55 -16.49 10.46
C ASP A 287 6.68 -15.34 11.02
N TYR A 288 6.51 -14.25 10.25
CA TYR A 288 5.73 -13.08 10.64
C TYR A 288 4.19 -13.28 10.54
N PHE A 289 3.71 -14.36 9.98
CA PHE A 289 2.30 -14.75 10.17
C PHE A 289 2.04 -15.22 11.62
N GLY A 290 3.06 -15.72 12.29
CA GLY A 290 2.97 -16.22 13.66
C GLY A 290 2.22 -17.55 13.76
N ASP A 291 1.52 -17.79 14.89
CA ASP A 291 0.83 -19.06 15.16
C ASP A 291 -0.59 -19.04 14.57
N THR A 292 -0.76 -19.77 13.46
CA THR A 292 -2.06 -19.94 12.78
C THR A 292 -3.00 -20.92 13.49
N THR A 293 -2.51 -21.67 14.48
CA THR A 293 -3.36 -22.52 15.32
C THR A 293 -4.00 -21.74 16.46
N ALA A 294 -3.33 -20.70 16.94
CA ALA A 294 -3.84 -19.79 17.95
C ALA A 294 -4.88 -18.80 17.36
N VAL A 295 -4.60 -18.26 16.19
CA VAL A 295 -5.47 -17.31 15.48
C VAL A 295 -5.56 -17.70 13.99
N PRO A 296 -6.75 -17.93 13.43
CA PRO A 296 -6.89 -18.16 11.99
C PRO A 296 -6.29 -17.04 11.16
N GLY A 297 -5.32 -17.36 10.31
CA GLY A 297 -4.56 -16.38 9.53
C GLY A 297 -3.29 -15.86 10.20
N GLY A 298 -3.02 -16.29 11.45
CA GLY A 298 -1.83 -15.95 12.22
C GLY A 298 -2.08 -14.96 13.36
N ASP A 299 -1.33 -15.11 14.45
CA ASP A 299 -1.47 -14.25 15.63
C ASP A 299 -0.60 -12.97 15.57
N GLU A 300 0.26 -12.86 14.55
CA GLU A 300 1.03 -11.66 14.25
C GLU A 300 0.37 -10.83 13.13
N LEU A 301 0.79 -11.01 11.90
CA LEU A 301 0.35 -10.20 10.76
C LEU A 301 -0.48 -11.02 9.78
N PRO A 302 -1.75 -10.68 9.54
CA PRO A 302 -2.63 -11.43 8.63
C PRO A 302 -2.30 -11.24 7.15
N LEU A 303 -1.49 -10.23 6.80
CA LEU A 303 -0.97 -9.94 5.47
C LEU A 303 0.52 -9.60 5.57
N LEU A 304 1.29 -10.08 4.60
CA LEU A 304 2.72 -9.76 4.46
C LEU A 304 3.05 -9.51 3.00
N PHE A 305 3.80 -8.44 2.72
CA PHE A 305 4.30 -8.16 1.38
C PHE A 305 5.28 -9.24 0.94
N ASP A 306 5.03 -9.84 -0.23
CA ASP A 306 5.88 -10.89 -0.81
C ASP A 306 6.91 -10.28 -1.77
N PHE A 307 8.04 -9.83 -1.23
CA PHE A 307 9.15 -9.30 -2.00
C PHE A 307 9.77 -10.32 -2.96
N PRO A 308 10.00 -11.59 -2.57
CA PRO A 308 10.50 -12.61 -3.50
C PRO A 308 9.59 -12.83 -4.71
N LEU A 309 8.26 -12.84 -4.52
CA LEU A 309 7.32 -12.99 -5.63
C LEU A 309 7.27 -11.74 -6.52
N ALA A 310 7.33 -10.54 -5.92
CA ALA A 310 7.42 -9.28 -6.66
C ALA A 310 8.66 -9.26 -7.57
N ASP A 311 9.83 -9.58 -7.03
CA ASP A 311 11.08 -9.68 -7.78
C ASP A 311 11.02 -10.73 -8.89
N ALA A 312 10.46 -11.92 -8.59
CA ALA A 312 10.32 -12.99 -9.57
C ALA A 312 9.40 -12.59 -10.73
N MET A 313 8.28 -11.88 -10.46
CA MET A 313 7.37 -11.40 -11.49
C MET A 313 8.05 -10.35 -12.39
N VAL A 314 8.71 -9.35 -11.81
CA VAL A 314 9.40 -8.29 -12.57
C VAL A 314 10.55 -8.85 -13.40
N GLN A 315 11.36 -9.73 -12.83
CA GLN A 315 12.45 -10.41 -13.53
C GLN A 315 11.92 -11.33 -14.63
N GLY A 316 10.85 -12.08 -14.36
CA GLY A 316 10.22 -12.97 -15.32
C GLY A 316 9.69 -12.24 -16.55
N VAL A 317 8.99 -11.09 -16.33
CA VAL A 317 8.51 -10.23 -17.44
C VAL A 317 9.69 -9.64 -18.23
N THR A 318 10.76 -9.25 -17.55
CA THR A 318 11.97 -8.70 -18.19
C THR A 318 12.68 -9.74 -19.05
N ALA A 319 12.89 -10.92 -18.50
CA ALA A 319 13.61 -12.03 -19.16
C ALA A 319 12.75 -12.81 -20.17
N GLY A 320 11.43 -12.72 -20.09
CA GLY A 320 10.51 -13.53 -20.89
C GLY A 320 10.45 -15.00 -20.44
N SER A 321 10.68 -15.28 -19.15
CA SER A 321 10.72 -16.61 -18.54
C SER A 321 9.83 -16.71 -17.31
N ALA A 322 9.09 -17.81 -17.20
CA ALA A 322 8.21 -18.12 -16.07
C ALA A 322 8.90 -18.91 -14.95
N GLU A 323 10.12 -19.40 -15.17
CA GLU A 323 10.78 -20.36 -14.26
C GLU A 323 10.94 -19.83 -12.85
N GLY A 324 11.40 -18.58 -12.71
CA GLY A 324 11.54 -17.95 -11.39
C GLY A 324 10.20 -17.80 -10.68
N ILE A 325 9.16 -17.39 -11.39
CA ILE A 325 7.81 -17.21 -10.82
C ILE A 325 7.25 -18.58 -10.36
N ASP A 326 7.33 -19.61 -11.20
CA ASP A 326 6.86 -20.96 -10.84
C ASP A 326 7.62 -21.53 -9.63
N ALA A 327 8.94 -21.33 -9.58
CA ALA A 327 9.76 -21.74 -8.44
C ALA A 327 9.35 -21.05 -7.14
N THR A 328 9.17 -19.73 -7.16
CA THR A 328 8.73 -18.94 -5.99
C THR A 328 7.32 -19.33 -5.53
N LEU A 329 6.37 -19.51 -6.45
CA LEU A 329 5.03 -19.96 -6.10
C LEU A 329 5.03 -21.34 -5.42
N ARG A 330 5.88 -22.26 -5.89
CA ARG A 330 6.04 -23.58 -5.27
C ARG A 330 6.74 -23.49 -3.91
N GLU A 331 7.63 -22.55 -3.71
CA GLU A 331 8.25 -22.27 -2.42
C GLU A 331 7.24 -21.73 -1.42
N ILE A 332 6.44 -20.73 -1.81
CA ILE A 332 5.33 -20.20 -1.00
C ILE A 332 4.40 -21.31 -0.54
N LEU A 333 3.97 -22.19 -1.45
CA LEU A 333 3.09 -23.31 -1.12
C LEU A 333 3.69 -24.33 -0.12
N ARG A 334 5.02 -24.42 -0.06
CA ARG A 334 5.71 -25.33 0.91
C ARG A 334 5.97 -24.66 2.24
N THR A 335 6.10 -23.32 2.25
CA THR A 335 6.65 -22.56 3.37
C THR A 335 5.56 -21.84 4.16
N TYR A 336 4.60 -21.24 3.49
CA TYR A 336 3.55 -20.47 4.18
C TYR A 336 2.56 -21.40 4.90
N PRO A 337 2.16 -21.05 6.12
CA PRO A 337 1.13 -21.78 6.85
C PRO A 337 -0.20 -21.80 6.11
N ALA A 338 -0.99 -22.84 6.31
CA ALA A 338 -2.32 -22.90 5.72
C ALA A 338 -3.24 -21.78 6.27
N GLY A 339 -4.02 -21.16 5.39
CA GLY A 339 -5.02 -20.15 5.77
C GLY A 339 -4.52 -18.72 5.92
N VAL A 340 -3.22 -18.46 5.74
CA VAL A 340 -2.67 -17.10 5.66
C VAL A 340 -3.03 -16.43 4.33
N THR A 341 -2.88 -15.11 4.27
CA THR A 341 -3.15 -14.33 3.06
C THR A 341 -1.88 -13.61 2.65
N ASP A 342 -1.41 -13.92 1.46
CA ASP A 342 -0.28 -13.23 0.85
C ASP A 342 -0.66 -11.82 0.38
N ALA A 343 0.31 -10.90 0.28
CA ALA A 343 0.12 -9.56 -0.27
C ALA A 343 1.07 -9.34 -1.47
N PRO A 344 0.73 -9.91 -2.64
CA PRO A 344 1.54 -9.74 -3.84
C PRO A 344 1.45 -8.30 -4.35
N PHE A 345 2.56 -7.81 -4.88
CA PHE A 345 2.68 -6.51 -5.53
C PHE A 345 3.75 -6.60 -6.63
N LEU A 346 3.87 -5.58 -7.49
CA LEU A 346 4.94 -5.52 -8.49
C LEU A 346 6.06 -4.60 -8.05
N THR A 347 5.69 -3.39 -7.61
CA THR A 347 6.61 -2.40 -7.05
C THR A 347 5.87 -1.56 -6.00
N ASN A 348 6.64 -0.85 -5.17
CA ASN A 348 6.14 0.11 -4.20
C ASN A 348 6.95 1.42 -4.24
N HIS A 349 6.70 2.32 -3.30
CA HIS A 349 7.35 3.63 -3.21
C HIS A 349 8.87 3.60 -2.96
N ASP A 350 9.43 2.46 -2.50
CA ASP A 350 10.87 2.29 -2.24
C ASP A 350 11.63 1.67 -3.42
N GLN A 351 10.90 1.09 -4.37
CA GLN A 351 11.47 0.43 -5.53
C GLN A 351 11.37 1.30 -6.79
N LYS A 352 12.19 0.99 -7.79
CA LYS A 352 12.00 1.56 -9.13
C LYS A 352 10.64 1.14 -9.66
N ARG A 353 9.89 2.08 -10.22
CA ARG A 353 8.58 1.80 -10.83
C ARG A 353 8.66 0.71 -11.89
N LEU A 354 7.62 -0.09 -12.01
CA LEU A 354 7.54 -1.21 -12.92
C LEU A 354 7.97 -0.84 -14.36
N ALA A 355 7.40 0.22 -14.92
CA ALA A 355 7.70 0.64 -16.30
C ALA A 355 9.19 0.98 -16.51
N SER A 356 9.87 1.50 -15.48
CA SER A 356 11.31 1.75 -15.53
C SER A 356 12.16 0.48 -15.42
N GLN A 357 11.62 -0.60 -14.86
CA GLN A 357 12.35 -1.86 -14.71
C GLN A 357 12.18 -2.76 -15.93
N VAL A 358 10.94 -2.93 -16.42
CA VAL A 358 10.66 -3.85 -17.54
C VAL A 358 10.69 -3.15 -18.91
N GLY A 359 10.84 -1.82 -18.92
CA GLY A 359 10.65 -0.94 -20.08
C GLY A 359 9.18 -0.58 -20.32
N PRO A 360 8.90 0.60 -20.93
CA PRO A 360 7.54 1.10 -21.14
C PRO A 360 6.80 0.41 -22.30
N GLU A 361 7.12 -0.86 -22.54
CA GLU A 361 6.51 -1.66 -23.60
C GLU A 361 5.11 -2.12 -23.18
N PRO A 362 4.03 -1.74 -23.89
CA PRO A 362 2.65 -2.04 -23.47
C PRO A 362 2.39 -3.51 -23.20
N GLY A 363 2.93 -4.42 -24.02
CA GLY A 363 2.76 -5.86 -23.85
C GLY A 363 3.35 -6.40 -22.53
N LYS A 364 4.50 -5.88 -22.12
CA LYS A 364 5.13 -6.24 -20.84
C LYS A 364 4.33 -5.73 -19.65
N LEU A 365 3.88 -4.47 -19.71
CA LEU A 365 3.10 -3.86 -18.62
C LEU A 365 1.74 -4.54 -18.48
N GLN A 366 1.06 -4.85 -19.57
CA GLN A 366 -0.21 -5.58 -19.56
C GLN A 366 -0.06 -7.01 -19.04
N LEU A 367 1.05 -7.67 -19.35
CA LEU A 367 1.38 -9.00 -18.83
C LEU A 367 1.64 -8.96 -17.32
N ALA A 368 2.40 -7.97 -16.84
CA ALA A 368 2.68 -7.78 -15.42
C ALA A 368 1.39 -7.53 -14.62
N ALA A 369 0.48 -6.68 -15.13
CA ALA A 369 -0.84 -6.47 -14.54
C ALA A 369 -1.65 -7.78 -14.45
N ALA A 370 -1.61 -8.59 -15.49
CA ALA A 370 -2.32 -9.88 -15.50
C ALA A 370 -1.68 -10.89 -14.53
N LEU A 371 -0.36 -10.91 -14.42
CA LEU A 371 0.35 -11.71 -13.40
C LEU A 371 -0.13 -11.30 -12.01
N LEU A 372 0.03 -10.03 -11.60
CA LEU A 372 -0.35 -9.53 -10.29
C LEU A 372 -1.80 -9.89 -9.94
N LEU A 373 -2.74 -9.57 -10.82
CA LEU A 373 -4.18 -9.71 -10.53
C LEU A 373 -4.72 -11.14 -10.62
N THR A 374 -3.88 -12.11 -11.00
CA THR A 374 -4.21 -13.55 -10.95
C THR A 374 -3.47 -14.31 -9.85
N MET A 375 -2.46 -13.70 -9.19
CA MET A 375 -1.75 -14.31 -8.06
C MET A 375 -2.67 -14.58 -6.88
N PRO A 376 -2.34 -15.56 -6.01
CA PRO A 376 -3.01 -15.76 -4.72
C PRO A 376 -2.79 -14.53 -3.81
N GLY A 377 -3.67 -14.37 -2.81
CA GLY A 377 -3.57 -13.29 -1.83
C GLY A 377 -4.30 -12.01 -2.22
N ALA A 378 -4.01 -10.92 -1.55
CA ALA A 378 -4.58 -9.58 -1.77
C ALA A 378 -3.58 -8.69 -2.52
N PRO A 379 -3.78 -8.39 -3.81
CA PRO A 379 -2.82 -7.64 -4.60
C PRO A 379 -2.79 -6.16 -4.22
N PHE A 380 -1.58 -5.58 -4.22
CA PHE A 380 -1.32 -4.16 -4.01
C PHE A 380 -0.81 -3.52 -5.31
N ILE A 381 -1.39 -2.38 -5.68
CA ILE A 381 -1.05 -1.60 -6.88
C ILE A 381 -0.48 -0.26 -6.42
N TYR A 382 0.73 0.09 -6.85
CA TYR A 382 1.33 1.39 -6.55
C TYR A 382 0.76 2.47 -7.48
N TYR A 383 0.37 3.66 -6.96
CA TYR A 383 -0.26 4.71 -7.76
C TYR A 383 0.56 5.04 -9.04
N GLY A 384 -0.14 5.16 -10.16
CA GLY A 384 0.46 5.40 -11.47
C GLY A 384 0.98 4.14 -12.17
N GLU A 385 1.03 2.98 -11.50
CA GLU A 385 1.39 1.70 -12.14
C GLU A 385 0.39 1.35 -13.25
N GLU A 386 -0.88 1.60 -13.01
CA GLU A 386 -1.99 1.35 -13.92
C GLU A 386 -1.98 2.19 -15.20
N ILE A 387 -1.16 3.23 -15.23
CA ILE A 387 -0.94 4.04 -16.45
C ILE A 387 0.47 3.88 -17.01
N GLY A 388 1.32 3.06 -16.38
CA GLY A 388 2.69 2.82 -16.81
C GLY A 388 3.62 4.00 -16.49
N LEU A 389 3.42 4.67 -15.37
CA LEU A 389 4.26 5.77 -14.91
C LEU A 389 5.69 5.27 -14.66
N GLU A 390 6.67 5.95 -15.24
CA GLU A 390 8.09 5.66 -15.05
C GLU A 390 8.68 6.45 -13.88
N ASN A 391 9.91 6.10 -13.48
CA ASN A 391 10.69 6.97 -12.61
C ASN A 391 11.05 8.27 -13.34
N GLY A 392 11.25 9.33 -12.59
CA GLY A 392 11.96 10.48 -13.11
C GLY A 392 13.45 10.19 -13.38
N PRO A 393 14.18 11.16 -13.97
CA PRO A 393 15.54 10.94 -14.50
C PRO A 393 16.63 10.87 -13.40
N GLY A 394 16.31 11.16 -12.16
CA GLY A 394 17.26 11.19 -11.03
C GLY A 394 17.40 9.84 -10.33
N GLY A 395 18.32 9.79 -9.35
CA GLY A 395 18.62 8.59 -8.56
C GLY A 395 18.05 8.60 -7.13
N ASN A 396 17.50 9.71 -6.68
CA ASN A 396 16.90 9.86 -5.37
C ASN A 396 15.44 9.38 -5.33
N ASP A 397 14.91 9.19 -4.16
CA ASP A 397 13.60 8.54 -3.95
C ASP A 397 12.42 9.36 -4.47
N GLU A 398 12.51 10.68 -4.49
CA GLU A 398 11.47 11.55 -5.04
C GLU A 398 11.13 11.20 -6.49
N TRP A 399 12.11 10.74 -7.27
CA TRP A 399 11.89 10.31 -8.66
C TRP A 399 11.07 9.02 -8.80
N LYS A 400 10.95 8.24 -7.75
CA LYS A 400 10.03 7.10 -7.68
C LYS A 400 8.61 7.55 -7.30
N ARG A 401 8.46 8.74 -6.70
CA ARG A 401 7.26 9.27 -6.04
C ARG A 401 6.73 10.55 -6.70
N THR A 402 6.95 10.71 -8.01
CA THR A 402 6.57 11.89 -8.78
C THR A 402 5.07 12.13 -8.80
N PRO A 403 4.60 13.39 -9.03
CA PRO A 403 3.19 13.70 -9.11
C PRO A 403 2.42 12.86 -10.13
N MET A 404 1.19 12.48 -9.79
CA MET A 404 0.28 11.72 -10.66
C MET A 404 -0.17 12.56 -11.86
N PRO A 405 0.08 12.14 -13.10
CA PRO A 405 -0.35 12.86 -14.28
C PRO A 405 -1.79 12.51 -14.65
N TRP A 406 -2.75 13.34 -14.23
CA TRP A 406 -4.16 13.17 -14.57
C TRP A 406 -4.45 13.54 -16.03
N ASN A 407 -3.67 14.48 -16.59
CA ASN A 407 -3.75 14.88 -18.01
C ASN A 407 -2.41 15.41 -18.53
N GLY A 408 -2.35 15.70 -19.83
CA GLY A 408 -1.15 16.18 -20.50
C GLY A 408 -0.94 17.71 -20.45
N MET A 409 -1.73 18.46 -19.69
CA MET A 409 -1.58 19.93 -19.57
C MET A 409 -0.48 20.31 -18.57
N ALA A 410 -0.08 21.56 -18.57
CA ALA A 410 0.78 22.11 -17.52
C ALA A 410 0.16 21.86 -16.13
N GLY A 411 0.99 21.45 -15.16
CA GLY A 411 0.50 21.00 -13.85
C GLY A 411 -0.14 19.61 -13.84
N GLY A 412 -0.21 18.92 -15.00
CA GLY A 412 -0.63 17.51 -15.11
C GLY A 412 -2.07 17.22 -14.68
N GLY A 413 -2.90 18.24 -14.43
CA GLY A 413 -4.16 18.08 -13.69
C GLY A 413 -3.96 17.73 -12.23
N PHE A 414 -2.72 17.56 -11.78
CA PHE A 414 -2.33 17.34 -10.39
C PHE A 414 -2.52 18.62 -9.58
N THR A 415 -1.96 19.74 -10.08
CA THR A 415 -2.01 21.05 -9.42
C THR A 415 -2.38 22.17 -10.41
N THR A 416 -2.82 23.31 -9.88
CA THR A 416 -2.93 24.58 -10.60
C THR A 416 -1.71 25.47 -10.37
N GLY A 417 -0.85 25.14 -9.41
CA GLY A 417 0.40 25.81 -9.07
C GLY A 417 1.63 25.12 -9.66
N GLN A 418 2.79 25.35 -9.03
CA GLN A 418 4.02 24.62 -9.32
C GLN A 418 4.04 23.32 -8.52
N PRO A 419 4.16 22.14 -9.14
CA PRO A 419 4.25 20.88 -8.41
C PRO A 419 5.45 20.86 -7.44
N TRP A 420 5.30 20.20 -6.30
CA TRP A 420 6.36 20.03 -5.29
C TRP A 420 7.60 19.32 -5.86
N TYR A 421 7.40 18.51 -6.89
CA TYR A 421 8.46 17.81 -7.62
C TYR A 421 8.09 17.71 -9.10
N ASP A 422 9.08 17.51 -9.97
CA ASP A 422 8.86 17.40 -11.40
C ASP A 422 8.09 16.11 -11.75
N PHE A 423 7.31 16.17 -12.82
CA PHE A 423 6.68 14.97 -13.37
C PHE A 423 7.73 14.00 -13.95
N ALA A 424 7.41 12.72 -13.92
CA ALA A 424 8.14 11.73 -14.69
C ALA A 424 8.07 12.05 -16.20
N PRO A 425 9.04 11.59 -17.01
CA PRO A 425 9.00 11.73 -18.46
C PRO A 425 7.71 11.14 -19.07
N GLY A 426 7.26 11.71 -20.18
CA GLY A 426 6.11 11.19 -20.90
C GLY A 426 4.74 11.69 -20.41
N GLN A 427 4.65 12.62 -19.46
CA GLN A 427 3.39 13.15 -18.93
C GLN A 427 2.36 13.53 -20.02
N ALA A 428 2.81 14.07 -21.17
CA ALA A 428 1.92 14.45 -22.26
C ALA A 428 1.10 13.29 -22.86
N THR A 429 1.60 12.07 -22.77
CA THR A 429 1.00 10.84 -23.33
C THR A 429 0.71 9.76 -22.29
N THR A 430 1.55 9.66 -21.27
CA THR A 430 1.37 8.73 -20.13
C THR A 430 0.61 9.46 -19.04
N ASN A 431 -0.72 9.48 -19.16
CA ASN A 431 -1.60 10.13 -18.18
C ASN A 431 -2.99 9.49 -18.21
N VAL A 432 -3.76 9.72 -17.15
CA VAL A 432 -5.10 9.13 -16.98
C VAL A 432 -6.05 9.52 -18.12
N SER A 433 -6.13 10.82 -18.48
CA SER A 433 -7.07 11.30 -19.51
C SER A 433 -6.80 10.71 -20.91
N ALA A 434 -5.53 10.48 -21.24
CA ALA A 434 -5.15 9.89 -22.52
C ALA A 434 -5.58 8.41 -22.57
N GLN A 435 -5.42 7.69 -21.47
CA GLN A 435 -5.69 6.25 -21.41
C GLN A 435 -7.17 5.90 -21.11
N ALA A 436 -7.88 6.78 -20.40
CA ALA A 436 -9.27 6.50 -19.98
C ALA A 436 -10.24 6.24 -21.13
N ARG A 437 -9.94 6.72 -22.33
CA ARG A 437 -10.78 6.61 -23.54
C ARG A 437 -10.31 5.53 -24.52
N ASP A 438 -9.14 4.94 -24.26
CA ASP A 438 -8.58 3.88 -25.10
C ASP A 438 -8.83 2.51 -24.47
N PRO A 439 -9.68 1.66 -25.08
CA PRO A 439 -9.98 0.32 -24.57
C PRO A 439 -8.76 -0.63 -24.61
N ALA A 440 -7.72 -0.31 -25.38
CA ALA A 440 -6.48 -1.09 -25.45
C ALA A 440 -5.41 -0.58 -24.48
N SER A 441 -5.67 0.52 -23.77
CA SER A 441 -4.70 1.12 -22.82
C SER A 441 -4.40 0.20 -21.64
N LEU A 442 -3.30 0.46 -20.96
CA LEU A 442 -2.92 -0.22 -19.74
C LEU A 442 -3.96 0.01 -18.63
N LEU A 443 -4.46 1.25 -18.48
CA LEU A 443 -5.52 1.59 -17.52
C LEU A 443 -6.79 0.76 -17.76
N SER A 444 -7.24 0.64 -19.02
CA SER A 444 -8.38 -0.19 -19.38
C SER A 444 -8.14 -1.67 -19.08
N ARG A 445 -6.90 -2.13 -19.22
CA ARG A 445 -6.48 -3.49 -18.87
C ARG A 445 -6.56 -3.75 -17.36
N TYR A 446 -6.06 -2.83 -16.54
CA TYR A 446 -6.19 -2.93 -15.06
C TYR A 446 -7.66 -2.98 -14.65
N ARG A 447 -8.49 -2.06 -15.15
CA ARG A 447 -9.95 -2.05 -14.90
C ARG A 447 -10.61 -3.39 -15.22
N GLN A 448 -10.28 -3.96 -16.36
CA GLN A 448 -10.83 -5.24 -16.79
C GLN A 448 -10.39 -6.40 -15.89
N LEU A 449 -9.08 -6.47 -15.57
CA LEU A 449 -8.52 -7.55 -14.74
C LEU A 449 -9.02 -7.50 -13.30
N ILE A 450 -9.15 -6.31 -12.71
CA ILE A 450 -9.72 -6.14 -11.37
C ILE A 450 -11.14 -6.69 -11.33
N ARG A 451 -11.99 -6.35 -12.32
CA ARG A 451 -13.36 -6.87 -12.39
C ARG A 451 -13.42 -8.37 -12.62
N VAL A 452 -12.53 -8.92 -13.45
CA VAL A 452 -12.41 -10.38 -13.64
C VAL A 452 -12.09 -11.05 -12.31
N ARG A 453 -11.15 -10.49 -11.53
CA ARG A 453 -10.81 -10.99 -10.20
C ARG A 453 -11.99 -10.89 -9.24
N GLN A 454 -12.66 -9.76 -9.16
CA GLN A 454 -13.82 -9.54 -8.29
C GLN A 454 -14.99 -10.46 -8.65
N GLY A 455 -15.18 -10.77 -9.92
CA GLY A 455 -16.21 -11.69 -10.42
C GLY A 455 -15.94 -13.19 -10.22
N SER A 456 -14.79 -13.56 -9.63
CA SER A 456 -14.37 -14.95 -9.42
C SER A 456 -13.91 -15.20 -7.97
N ALA A 457 -14.64 -16.05 -7.26
CA ALA A 457 -14.24 -16.48 -5.91
C ALA A 457 -12.88 -17.22 -5.96
N ALA A 458 -12.67 -18.02 -7.00
CA ALA A 458 -11.42 -18.74 -7.20
C ALA A 458 -10.22 -17.78 -7.37
N LEU A 459 -10.34 -16.68 -8.13
CA LEU A 459 -9.27 -15.71 -8.26
C LEU A 459 -9.02 -14.93 -6.97
N ARG A 460 -10.05 -14.64 -6.19
CA ARG A 460 -9.89 -13.94 -4.90
C ARG A 460 -9.27 -14.84 -3.83
N ARG A 461 -9.90 -15.98 -3.55
CA ARG A 461 -9.61 -16.83 -2.38
C ARG A 461 -9.10 -18.22 -2.71
N GLY A 462 -9.17 -18.63 -3.97
CA GLY A 462 -8.93 -20.01 -4.38
C GLY A 462 -7.51 -20.49 -4.09
N ALA A 463 -7.42 -21.75 -3.73
CA ALA A 463 -6.13 -22.43 -3.61
C ALA A 463 -5.38 -22.44 -4.94
N LEU A 464 -4.07 -22.22 -4.87
CA LEU A 464 -3.17 -22.26 -6.00
C LEU A 464 -2.77 -23.71 -6.33
N GLY A 465 -2.90 -24.12 -7.58
CA GLY A 465 -2.42 -25.40 -8.11
C GLY A 465 -1.46 -25.21 -9.28
N PRO A 466 -0.13 -25.13 -9.05
CA PRO A 466 0.84 -24.99 -10.14
C PRO A 466 0.80 -26.16 -11.10
N LEU A 467 0.87 -25.88 -12.40
CA LEU A 467 0.84 -26.87 -13.48
C LEU A 467 2.17 -26.88 -14.25
N THR A 468 2.53 -28.05 -14.78
CA THR A 468 3.70 -28.16 -15.68
C THR A 468 3.29 -27.74 -17.08
N SER A 469 3.72 -26.56 -17.51
CA SER A 469 3.37 -25.98 -18.82
C SER A 469 4.10 -26.62 -20.00
N GLY A 470 5.25 -27.28 -19.75
CA GLY A 470 6.12 -27.86 -20.78
C GLY A 470 7.02 -26.84 -21.48
N SER A 471 7.03 -25.57 -21.05
CA SER A 471 7.87 -24.51 -21.61
C SER A 471 8.30 -23.51 -20.54
N PRO A 472 9.55 -23.10 -20.48
CA PRO A 472 10.01 -22.05 -19.56
C PRO A 472 9.38 -20.68 -19.84
N ALA A 473 8.80 -20.47 -21.02
CA ALA A 473 8.11 -19.23 -21.38
C ALA A 473 6.69 -19.13 -20.79
N LEU A 474 6.12 -20.25 -20.36
CA LEU A 474 4.72 -20.36 -19.96
C LEU A 474 4.57 -20.64 -18.47
N LEU A 475 3.90 -19.74 -17.77
CA LEU A 475 3.38 -19.98 -16.43
C LEU A 475 1.96 -20.52 -16.54
N ALA A 476 1.66 -21.65 -15.91
CA ALA A 476 0.32 -22.23 -15.87
C ALA A 476 -0.04 -22.67 -14.45
N PHE A 477 -1.24 -22.34 -14.00
CA PHE A 477 -1.75 -22.77 -12.69
C PHE A 477 -3.28 -22.75 -12.67
N THR A 478 -3.85 -23.44 -11.68
CA THR A 478 -5.27 -23.32 -11.34
C THR A 478 -5.47 -22.49 -10.08
N ARG A 479 -6.63 -21.88 -9.97
CA ARG A 479 -7.20 -21.32 -8.73
C ARG A 479 -8.51 -22.04 -8.47
N VAL A 480 -8.71 -22.56 -7.26
CA VAL A 480 -9.88 -23.40 -6.93
C VAL A 480 -10.54 -22.93 -5.65
N GLU A 481 -11.84 -22.59 -5.69
CA GLU A 481 -12.63 -22.18 -4.53
C GLU A 481 -14.10 -22.55 -4.72
N GLY A 482 -14.72 -23.16 -3.70
CA GLY A 482 -16.18 -23.38 -3.64
C GLY A 482 -16.79 -24.10 -4.87
N GLY A 483 -16.02 -24.99 -5.54
CA GLY A 483 -16.42 -25.65 -6.76
C GLY A 483 -16.14 -24.88 -8.05
N GLU A 484 -15.65 -23.64 -7.96
CA GLU A 484 -15.14 -22.90 -9.11
C GLU A 484 -13.66 -23.25 -9.37
N THR A 485 -13.34 -23.66 -10.59
CA THR A 485 -11.96 -23.89 -11.05
C THR A 485 -11.62 -22.88 -12.16
N VAL A 486 -10.60 -22.08 -11.95
CA VAL A 486 -10.07 -21.14 -12.95
C VAL A 486 -8.69 -21.62 -13.38
N LEU A 487 -8.51 -21.84 -14.68
CA LEU A 487 -7.23 -22.08 -15.32
C LEU A 487 -6.64 -20.75 -15.79
N VAL A 488 -5.41 -20.48 -15.39
CA VAL A 488 -4.64 -19.29 -15.76
C VAL A 488 -3.39 -19.72 -16.50
N VAL A 489 -3.12 -19.09 -17.64
CA VAL A 489 -1.87 -19.31 -18.41
C VAL A 489 -1.34 -17.96 -18.86
N HIS A 490 -0.06 -17.71 -18.60
CA HIS A 490 0.68 -16.53 -19.07
C HIS A 490 1.81 -16.94 -20.00
N ASN A 491 1.94 -16.27 -21.13
CA ASN A 491 3.10 -16.38 -22.01
C ASN A 491 4.00 -15.15 -21.79
N LEU A 492 5.16 -15.36 -21.18
CA LEU A 492 6.10 -14.30 -20.86
C LEU A 492 7.01 -13.95 -22.05
N SER A 493 7.11 -14.84 -23.04
CA SER A 493 8.05 -14.67 -24.16
C SER A 493 7.58 -13.65 -25.21
N GLY A 494 8.52 -13.22 -26.05
CA GLY A 494 8.26 -12.35 -27.21
C GLY A 494 7.71 -13.07 -28.45
N GLY A 495 7.39 -14.36 -28.36
CA GLY A 495 6.80 -15.17 -29.42
C GLY A 495 5.53 -15.90 -28.97
N ALA A 496 4.75 -16.43 -29.91
CA ALA A 496 3.65 -17.29 -29.56
C ALA A 496 4.14 -18.61 -28.95
N ALA A 497 3.43 -19.12 -27.95
CA ALA A 497 3.77 -20.37 -27.28
C ALA A 497 2.54 -21.22 -26.96
N THR A 498 2.74 -22.53 -26.92
CA THR A 498 1.68 -23.52 -26.66
C THR A 498 2.10 -24.40 -25.49
N THR A 499 1.20 -24.64 -24.53
CA THR A 499 1.45 -25.51 -23.39
C THR A 499 1.51 -26.98 -23.81
N ALA A 500 2.19 -27.80 -23.04
CA ALA A 500 1.89 -29.24 -23.01
C ALA A 500 0.42 -29.46 -22.58
N ALA A 501 -0.07 -30.68 -22.68
CA ALA A 501 -1.41 -31.02 -22.22
C ALA A 501 -1.52 -30.84 -20.69
N LEU A 502 -2.32 -29.84 -20.27
CA LEU A 502 -2.58 -29.53 -18.87
C LEU A 502 -3.70 -30.45 -18.35
N GLN A 503 -3.39 -31.23 -17.32
CA GLN A 503 -4.35 -32.16 -16.71
C GLN A 503 -5.15 -31.43 -15.63
N VAL A 504 -6.33 -30.93 -15.99
CA VAL A 504 -7.23 -30.20 -15.07
C VAL A 504 -8.67 -30.66 -15.34
N PRO A 505 -9.42 -31.12 -14.33
CA PRO A 505 -10.81 -31.53 -14.48
C PRO A 505 -11.67 -30.44 -15.12
N GLY A 506 -12.60 -30.86 -16.00
CA GLY A 506 -13.56 -29.98 -16.68
C GLY A 506 -13.94 -30.52 -18.05
N ALA A 507 -15.19 -30.39 -18.44
CA ALA A 507 -15.71 -30.81 -19.73
C ALA A 507 -15.77 -29.66 -20.73
N SER A 508 -15.94 -28.43 -20.24
CA SER A 508 -16.01 -27.19 -21.03
C SER A 508 -15.26 -26.04 -20.35
N ALA A 509 -15.00 -24.97 -21.07
CA ALA A 509 -14.31 -23.78 -20.56
C ALA A 509 -15.01 -22.51 -21.01
N THR A 510 -15.20 -21.57 -20.08
CA THR A 510 -15.67 -20.21 -20.37
C THR A 510 -14.52 -19.24 -20.20
N ARG A 511 -14.23 -18.43 -21.21
CA ARG A 511 -13.20 -17.39 -21.15
C ARG A 511 -13.65 -16.26 -20.23
N LEU A 512 -12.85 -15.93 -19.21
CA LEU A 512 -13.09 -14.81 -18.30
C LEU A 512 -12.35 -13.55 -18.76
N PHE A 513 -11.21 -13.72 -19.43
CA PHE A 513 -10.37 -12.62 -19.90
C PHE A 513 -9.82 -12.92 -21.28
N ASP A 514 -9.97 -11.95 -22.20
CA ASP A 514 -9.46 -12.08 -23.56
C ASP A 514 -8.12 -11.35 -23.73
N GLY A 515 -7.06 -12.09 -23.52
CA GLY A 515 -5.70 -11.66 -23.82
C GLY A 515 -5.19 -12.18 -25.18
N GLY A 516 -6.07 -12.61 -26.09
CA GLY A 516 -5.75 -13.13 -27.42
C GLY A 516 -5.38 -14.61 -27.47
N GLY A 517 -5.44 -15.35 -26.33
CA GLY A 517 -5.13 -16.77 -26.27
C GLY A 517 -6.29 -17.68 -26.69
N ALA A 518 -5.97 -18.90 -27.09
CA ALA A 518 -6.94 -19.96 -27.35
C ALA A 518 -6.73 -21.12 -26.37
N LEU A 519 -7.84 -21.72 -25.90
CA LEU A 519 -7.84 -22.95 -25.12
C LEU A 519 -8.58 -24.01 -25.92
N THR A 520 -7.96 -25.15 -26.09
CA THR A 520 -8.53 -26.32 -26.78
C THR A 520 -8.45 -27.54 -25.89
N GLY A 521 -9.32 -28.51 -26.12
CA GLY A 521 -9.40 -29.73 -25.32
C GLY A 521 -10.74 -29.88 -24.63
N GLY A 522 -10.78 -30.60 -23.53
CA GLY A 522 -11.94 -30.95 -22.71
C GLY A 522 -11.71 -32.28 -22.01
N SER A 523 -12.71 -32.75 -21.25
CA SER A 523 -12.62 -34.04 -20.53
C SER A 523 -11.38 -34.18 -19.65
N GLY A 524 -10.91 -33.08 -19.07
CA GLY A 524 -9.79 -33.06 -18.12
C GLY A 524 -8.41 -32.83 -18.76
N SER A 525 -8.30 -32.64 -20.08
CA SER A 525 -7.03 -32.36 -20.74
C SER A 525 -7.14 -31.13 -21.65
N TRP A 526 -6.29 -30.12 -21.40
CA TRP A 526 -6.38 -28.80 -22.01
C TRP A 526 -5.03 -28.39 -22.62
N THR A 527 -5.06 -27.71 -23.73
CA THR A 527 -3.90 -27.08 -24.36
C THR A 527 -4.19 -25.61 -24.63
N ALA A 528 -3.35 -24.73 -24.09
CA ALA A 528 -3.46 -23.29 -24.31
C ALA A 528 -2.39 -22.82 -25.31
N THR A 529 -2.80 -22.04 -26.31
CA THR A 529 -1.91 -21.35 -27.24
C THR A 529 -2.08 -19.85 -27.05
N LEU A 530 -1.00 -19.14 -26.70
CA LEU A 530 -1.04 -17.71 -26.43
C LEU A 530 -0.06 -16.96 -27.35
N PRO A 531 -0.44 -15.78 -27.84
CA PRO A 531 0.47 -14.84 -28.48
C PRO A 531 1.60 -14.42 -27.54
N ALA A 532 2.58 -13.69 -28.06
CA ALA A 532 3.63 -13.06 -27.27
C ALA A 532 3.04 -12.19 -26.14
N ARG A 533 3.58 -12.31 -24.94
CA ARG A 533 3.23 -11.47 -23.76
C ARG A 533 1.72 -11.41 -23.49
N ALA A 534 1.05 -12.54 -23.62
CA ALA A 534 -0.39 -12.67 -23.48
C ALA A 534 -0.78 -13.51 -22.26
N SER A 535 -2.00 -13.29 -21.79
CA SER A 535 -2.59 -14.03 -20.68
C SER A 535 -3.94 -14.59 -21.06
N GLY A 536 -4.23 -15.81 -20.66
CA GLY A 536 -5.51 -16.44 -20.80
C GLY A 536 -6.07 -16.87 -19.45
N ILE A 537 -7.33 -16.55 -19.18
CA ILE A 537 -8.03 -16.88 -17.94
C ILE A 537 -9.35 -17.54 -18.31
N TRP A 538 -9.55 -18.79 -17.86
CA TRP A 538 -10.73 -19.57 -18.19
C TRP A 538 -11.33 -20.22 -16.95
N ARG A 539 -12.65 -20.13 -16.80
CA ARG A 539 -13.41 -20.94 -15.85
C ARG A 539 -13.69 -22.30 -16.49
N LEU A 540 -13.28 -23.37 -15.82
CA LEU A 540 -13.55 -24.75 -16.23
C LEU A 540 -14.86 -25.24 -15.60
N GLN A 541 -15.64 -26.05 -16.35
CA GLN A 541 -16.96 -26.58 -15.96
C GLN A 541 -17.05 -28.08 -16.22
#